data_587b2269172518e11f3eb2382ff38d40
#
_entry.id   587b2269172518e11f3eb2382ff38d40
#
_cell.length_a   1.000
_cell.length_b   1.000
_cell.length_c   1.000
_cell.angle_alpha   90.00
_cell.angle_beta   90.00
_cell.angle_gamma   90.00
#
_symmetry.space_group_name_H-M   'P 1'
#
loop_
_entity.id
_entity.type
_entity.pdbx_description
1 polymer ?
#
loop_
_entity_poly.entity_id
_entity_poly.type
_entity_poly.pdbx_seq_one_letter_code
_entity_poly.pdbx_strand_id
1 'polypeptide(L)'
;SYGLDKKDNETILVFDLGGGTFDVSVLEVGDGVFEVLATSGDTRLGGDDFDEKIVQWLIKEFKDSEGIDLSQDSQALQRLTEAAEKAKIELSTLSQSSINLPFISVTPEGPKHLEKDLTKAMFEELCATLIERCKTPIQTSLKDAELTPDAIDPVSYTHLRAHETS
;
A
#
# COMPACT_ATOMS: atom_id res chain seq x y z
N SER A 1 -25.66 4.49 13.65
CA SER A 1 -24.68 5.00 14.12
C SER A 1 -23.94 4.29 15.14
N TYR A 2 -22.78 4.31 15.26
CA TYR A 2 -22.17 3.61 16.03
C TYR A 2 -21.90 4.19 17.20
N GLY A 3 -21.60 3.96 18.00
CA GLY A 3 -21.35 4.30 19.24
C GLY A 3 -20.71 5.62 19.52
N LEU A 4 -20.59 6.40 18.55
CA LEU A 4 -20.00 7.67 18.66
C LEU A 4 -20.78 8.59 19.56
N ASP A 5 -22.01 8.31 19.73
CA ASP A 5 -22.82 9.17 20.53
C ASP A 5 -22.64 8.84 21.97
N LYS A 6 -21.83 7.90 22.31
CA LYS A 6 -21.73 7.54 23.60
C LYS A 6 -20.94 8.37 24.32
N LYS A 7 -20.63 9.32 24.10
CA LYS A 7 -20.05 10.10 24.94
C LYS A 7 -18.63 10.16 24.99
N ASP A 8 -17.93 9.28 24.92
CA ASP A 8 -16.51 9.32 25.02
C ASP A 8 -15.94 9.69 23.66
N ASN A 9 -14.97 10.57 23.64
CA ASN A 9 -14.29 10.91 22.40
C ASN A 9 -13.41 9.74 21.98
N GLU A 10 -13.28 9.51 20.70
CA GLU A 10 -12.44 8.49 20.17
C GLU A 10 -11.31 9.10 19.41
N THR A 11 -10.13 8.54 19.50
CA THR A 11 -8.97 8.99 18.76
C THR A 11 -8.73 8.01 17.62
N ILE A 12 -8.68 8.49 16.41
CA ILE A 12 -8.50 7.64 15.23
C ILE A 12 -7.31 8.10 14.41
N LEU A 13 -6.71 7.15 13.71
CA LEU A 13 -5.66 7.45 12.76
C LEU A 13 -6.22 7.25 11.37
N VAL A 14 -6.01 8.22 10.52
CA VAL A 14 -6.41 8.13 9.12
C VAL A 14 -5.16 8.09 8.27
N PHE A 15 -5.09 7.10 7.39
CA PHE A 15 -3.96 6.95 6.49
C PHE A 15 -4.43 7.26 5.07
N ASP A 16 -3.68 8.09 4.40
CA ASP A 16 -3.95 8.42 3.00
C ASP A 16 -2.70 8.11 2.20
N LEU A 17 -2.73 7.07 1.40
CA LEU A 17 -1.59 6.67 0.60
C LEU A 17 -1.90 7.00 -0.85
N GLY A 18 -1.41 8.12 -1.31
CA GLY A 18 -1.54 8.51 -2.71
C GLY A 18 -0.44 7.91 -3.55
N GLY A 19 -0.41 8.20 -4.82
CA GLY A 19 0.59 7.67 -5.74
C GLY A 19 2.00 8.08 -5.36
N GLY A 20 2.20 9.28 -4.95
CA GLY A 20 3.51 9.79 -4.60
C GLY A 20 3.71 10.21 -3.17
N THR A 21 2.68 10.17 -2.32
CA THR A 21 2.77 10.66 -0.96
C THR A 21 2.04 9.78 0.03
N PHE A 22 2.45 9.85 1.26
CA PHE A 22 1.81 9.13 2.35
C PHE A 22 1.52 10.12 3.47
N ASP A 23 0.28 10.22 3.89
CA ASP A 23 -0.12 11.15 4.94
C ASP A 23 -0.85 10.42 6.07
N VAL A 24 -0.58 10.84 7.29
CA VAL A 24 -1.23 10.30 8.47
C VAL A 24 -1.84 11.46 9.24
N SER A 25 -3.08 11.32 9.64
CA SER A 25 -3.74 12.33 10.47
C SER A 25 -4.26 11.67 11.74
N VAL A 26 -4.11 12.36 12.86
CA VAL A 26 -4.66 11.93 14.12
C VAL A 26 -5.87 12.81 14.40
N LEU A 27 -7.03 12.19 14.53
CA LEU A 27 -8.27 12.92 14.73
C LEU A 27 -8.91 12.52 16.05
N GLU A 28 -9.56 13.48 16.68
CA GLU A 28 -10.36 13.20 17.84
C GLU A 28 -11.82 13.39 17.40
N VAL A 29 -12.65 12.41 17.65
CA VAL A 29 -14.05 12.43 17.22
C VAL A 29 -14.94 12.35 18.44
N GLY A 30 -15.85 13.27 18.59
CA GLY A 30 -16.79 13.25 19.71
C GLY A 30 -17.94 14.21 19.45
N ASP A 31 -19.12 13.87 19.88
CA ASP A 31 -20.31 14.70 19.76
C ASP A 31 -20.55 15.19 18.33
N GLY A 32 -20.23 14.36 17.36
CA GLY A 32 -20.43 14.73 15.96
C GLY A 32 -19.40 15.70 15.42
N VAL A 33 -18.34 15.97 16.18
CA VAL A 33 -17.32 16.91 15.76
C VAL A 33 -16.00 16.18 15.57
N PHE A 34 -15.26 16.60 14.53
CA PHE A 34 -13.94 16.04 14.29
C PHE A 34 -12.93 17.13 14.53
N GLU A 35 -11.89 16.83 15.25
CA GLU A 35 -10.80 17.78 15.45
C GLU A 35 -9.51 17.12 15.04
N VAL A 36 -8.74 17.77 14.20
CA VAL A 36 -7.44 17.25 13.75
C VAL A 36 -6.41 17.64 14.79
N LEU A 37 -5.83 16.64 15.46
CA LEU A 37 -4.84 16.88 16.50
C LEU A 37 -3.44 17.01 15.93
N ALA A 38 -3.14 16.25 14.91
CA ALA A 38 -1.82 16.30 14.28
C ALA A 38 -1.84 15.67 12.89
N THR A 39 -0.93 16.06 12.04
CA THR A 39 -0.75 15.44 10.73
C THR A 39 0.74 15.28 10.48
N SER A 40 1.09 14.27 9.73
CA SER A 40 2.47 14.05 9.32
C SER A 40 2.46 13.23 8.03
N GLY A 41 3.57 13.13 7.35
CA GLY A 41 3.63 12.34 6.14
C GLY A 41 5.03 12.18 5.62
N ASP A 42 5.15 11.46 4.53
CA ASP A 42 6.42 11.29 3.85
C ASP A 42 6.14 11.56 2.37
N THR A 43 6.64 12.67 1.86
CA THR A 43 6.40 13.09 0.49
C THR A 43 7.18 12.24 -0.51
N ARG A 44 8.05 11.36 -0.03
CA ARG A 44 8.80 10.48 -0.89
C ARG A 44 8.35 9.02 -0.74
N LEU A 45 7.23 8.81 -0.08
CA LEU A 45 6.69 7.47 0.13
C LEU A 45 5.24 7.48 -0.33
N GLY A 46 4.90 6.71 -1.29
CA GLY A 46 3.53 6.65 -1.81
C GLY A 46 3.22 5.30 -2.38
N GLY A 47 2.03 5.17 -2.95
CA GLY A 47 1.59 3.93 -3.55
C GLY A 47 2.49 3.42 -4.65
N ASP A 48 3.14 4.32 -5.38
CA ASP A 48 4.05 3.94 -6.45
C ASP A 48 5.26 3.16 -5.93
N ASP A 49 5.70 3.45 -4.71
CA ASP A 49 6.84 2.74 -4.13
C ASP A 49 6.44 1.29 -3.81
N PHE A 50 5.20 1.10 -3.37
CA PHE A 50 4.68 -0.24 -3.11
C PHE A 50 4.50 -1.02 -4.42
N ASP A 51 4.03 -0.34 -5.47
CA ASP A 51 3.87 -0.97 -6.78
C ASP A 51 5.24 -1.44 -7.30
N GLU A 52 6.26 -0.62 -7.13
CA GLU A 52 7.59 -0.93 -7.59
C GLU A 52 8.14 -2.20 -6.93
N LYS A 53 7.82 -2.43 -5.67
CA LYS A 53 8.25 -3.67 -4.99
C LYS A 53 7.65 -4.89 -5.65
N ILE A 54 6.39 -4.82 -6.08
CA ILE A 54 5.74 -5.91 -6.78
C ILE A 54 6.37 -6.09 -8.16
N VAL A 55 6.64 -4.99 -8.87
CA VAL A 55 7.26 -5.06 -10.21
C VAL A 55 8.62 -5.74 -10.12
N GLN A 56 9.45 -5.36 -9.15
CA GLN A 56 10.78 -5.96 -8.99
C GLN A 56 10.68 -7.45 -8.64
N TRP A 57 9.71 -7.83 -7.85
CA TRP A 57 9.48 -9.22 -7.52
C TRP A 57 9.09 -10.02 -8.77
N LEU A 58 8.18 -9.48 -9.59
CA LEU A 58 7.75 -10.15 -10.81
C LEU A 58 8.91 -10.31 -11.80
N ILE A 59 9.73 -9.29 -11.93
CA ILE A 59 10.90 -9.33 -12.82
C ILE A 59 11.84 -10.43 -12.35
N LYS A 60 12.08 -10.51 -11.05
CA LYS A 60 12.98 -11.51 -10.49
C LYS A 60 12.43 -12.92 -10.68
N GLU A 61 11.14 -13.11 -10.41
CA GLU A 61 10.51 -14.42 -10.55
C GLU A 61 10.54 -14.90 -12.01
N PHE A 62 10.29 -14.02 -12.94
CA PHE A 62 10.30 -14.38 -14.35
C PHE A 62 11.73 -14.67 -14.82
N LYS A 63 12.71 -13.92 -14.34
CA LYS A 63 14.09 -14.14 -14.69
C LYS A 63 14.57 -15.49 -14.14
N ASP A 64 14.15 -15.82 -12.93
CA ASP A 64 14.54 -17.09 -12.30
C ASP A 64 13.89 -18.28 -13.01
N SER A 65 12.68 -18.13 -13.51
CA SER A 65 11.98 -19.24 -14.15
C SER A 65 12.24 -19.34 -15.65
N GLU A 66 12.37 -18.23 -16.36
CA GLU A 66 12.51 -18.22 -17.81
C GLU A 66 13.87 -17.71 -18.30
N GLY A 67 14.67 -17.16 -17.42
CA GLY A 67 15.95 -16.61 -17.80
C GLY A 67 15.89 -15.28 -18.55
N ILE A 68 14.74 -14.63 -18.55
CA ILE A 68 14.53 -13.40 -19.30
C ILE A 68 14.38 -12.23 -18.34
N ASP A 69 15.10 -11.14 -18.62
CA ASP A 69 15.07 -9.96 -17.80
C ASP A 69 14.07 -8.99 -18.44
N LEU A 70 12.88 -8.88 -17.83
CA LEU A 70 11.83 -8.01 -18.36
C LEU A 70 12.12 -6.52 -18.14
N SER A 71 13.11 -6.19 -17.30
CA SER A 71 13.42 -4.79 -17.05
C SER A 71 13.96 -4.06 -18.27
N GLN A 72 14.36 -4.79 -19.30
CA GLN A 72 14.89 -4.19 -20.52
C GLN A 72 13.77 -3.93 -21.55
N ASP A 73 12.55 -4.35 -21.28
CA ASP A 73 11.45 -4.22 -22.23
C ASP A 73 10.44 -3.22 -21.66
N SER A 74 10.33 -2.05 -22.29
CA SER A 74 9.46 -0.99 -21.80
C SER A 74 7.98 -1.35 -21.85
N GLN A 75 7.57 -2.16 -22.82
CA GLN A 75 6.18 -2.59 -22.88
C GLN A 75 5.87 -3.58 -21.75
N ALA A 76 6.81 -4.47 -21.47
CA ALA A 76 6.65 -5.41 -20.37
C ALA A 76 6.60 -4.66 -19.05
N LEU A 77 7.46 -3.66 -18.88
CA LEU A 77 7.48 -2.86 -17.65
C LEU A 77 6.16 -2.13 -17.43
N GLN A 78 5.57 -1.61 -18.49
CA GLN A 78 4.29 -0.93 -18.37
C GLN A 78 3.21 -1.92 -17.92
N ARG A 79 3.17 -3.08 -18.51
CA ARG A 79 2.20 -4.12 -18.15
C ARG A 79 2.42 -4.62 -16.71
N LEU A 80 3.68 -4.74 -16.32
CA LEU A 80 4.01 -5.15 -14.95
C LEU A 80 3.55 -4.08 -13.95
N THR A 81 3.75 -2.82 -14.27
CA THR A 81 3.35 -1.71 -13.41
C THR A 81 1.85 -1.66 -13.23
N GLU A 82 1.10 -1.82 -14.31
CA GLU A 82 -0.36 -1.84 -14.25
C GLU A 82 -0.86 -3.03 -13.44
N ALA A 83 -0.25 -4.20 -13.63
CA ALA A 83 -0.62 -5.39 -12.89
C ALA A 83 -0.29 -5.25 -11.40
N ALA A 84 0.84 -4.62 -11.09
CA ALA A 84 1.24 -4.40 -9.72
C ALA A 84 0.29 -3.46 -9.00
N GLU A 85 -0.13 -2.40 -9.67
CA GLU A 85 -1.09 -1.46 -9.09
C GLU A 85 -2.42 -2.14 -8.81
N LYS A 86 -2.88 -2.94 -9.76
CA LYS A 86 -4.12 -3.68 -9.60
C LYS A 86 -4.01 -4.65 -8.43
N ALA A 87 -2.90 -5.39 -8.33
CA ALA A 87 -2.69 -6.34 -7.25
C ALA A 87 -2.65 -5.65 -5.90
N LYS A 88 -1.99 -4.50 -5.82
CA LYS A 88 -1.94 -3.74 -4.58
C LYS A 88 -3.34 -3.35 -4.12
N ILE A 89 -4.16 -2.88 -5.04
CA ILE A 89 -5.53 -2.49 -4.73
C ILE A 89 -6.35 -3.70 -4.29
N GLU A 90 -6.20 -4.82 -4.97
CA GLU A 90 -6.92 -6.04 -4.62
C GLU A 90 -6.51 -6.54 -3.24
N LEU A 91 -5.25 -6.45 -2.89
CA LEU A 91 -4.75 -6.92 -1.60
C LEU A 91 -5.19 -6.03 -0.42
N SER A 92 -5.77 -4.88 -0.72
CA SER A 92 -6.33 -4.05 0.35
C SER A 92 -7.62 -4.67 0.89
N THR A 93 -8.28 -5.52 0.11
CA THR A 93 -9.54 -6.15 0.54
C THR A 93 -9.48 -7.67 0.46
N LEU A 94 -8.57 -8.23 -0.31
CA LEU A 94 -8.47 -9.67 -0.49
C LEU A 94 -7.16 -10.17 0.11
N SER A 95 -7.11 -11.45 0.44
CA SER A 95 -5.89 -12.06 0.98
C SER A 95 -4.91 -12.51 -0.10
N GLN A 96 -5.34 -12.49 -1.34
CA GLN A 96 -4.51 -12.94 -2.46
C GLN A 96 -4.95 -12.27 -3.75
N SER A 97 -4.00 -11.98 -4.61
CA SER A 97 -4.27 -11.45 -5.95
C SER A 97 -3.56 -12.32 -6.96
N SER A 98 -4.25 -12.70 -8.03
CA SER A 98 -3.66 -13.49 -9.11
C SER A 98 -3.23 -12.55 -10.22
N ILE A 99 -1.98 -12.61 -10.57
CA ILE A 99 -1.42 -11.78 -11.63
C ILE A 99 -1.21 -12.65 -12.85
N ASN A 100 -1.83 -12.27 -13.95
CA ASN A 100 -1.76 -13.04 -15.19
C ASN A 100 -1.45 -12.11 -16.34
N LEU A 101 -0.26 -12.25 -16.91
CA LEU A 101 0.19 -11.42 -18.02
C LEU A 101 0.59 -12.31 -19.20
N PRO A 102 -0.39 -12.63 -20.07
CA PRO A 102 -0.10 -13.48 -21.21
C PRO A 102 0.75 -12.72 -22.22
N PHE A 103 1.59 -13.43 -22.91
CA PHE A 103 2.46 -12.87 -23.93
C PHE A 103 3.32 -11.72 -23.41
N ILE A 104 3.81 -11.86 -22.17
CA ILE A 104 4.64 -10.80 -21.57
C ILE A 104 5.99 -10.69 -22.28
N SER A 105 6.42 -11.76 -22.92
CA SER A 105 7.66 -11.78 -23.69
C SER A 105 7.54 -12.79 -24.82
N VAL A 106 8.32 -12.61 -25.88
CA VAL A 106 8.35 -13.53 -27.01
C VAL A 106 9.79 -13.99 -27.20
N THR A 107 10.00 -15.29 -27.27
CA THR A 107 11.33 -15.87 -27.45
C THR A 107 11.35 -16.71 -28.73
N PRO A 108 12.51 -17.13 -29.19
CA PRO A 108 12.59 -18.04 -30.34
C PRO A 108 11.82 -19.34 -30.13
N GLU A 109 11.57 -19.71 -28.87
CA GLU A 109 10.81 -20.90 -28.56
C GLU A 109 9.32 -20.63 -28.51
N GLY A 110 8.91 -19.41 -28.65
CA GLY A 110 7.51 -19.01 -28.62
C GLY A 110 7.21 -17.97 -27.56
N PRO A 111 5.95 -17.59 -27.43
CA PRO A 111 5.57 -16.59 -26.45
C PRO A 111 5.65 -17.14 -25.03
N LYS A 112 5.95 -16.27 -24.11
CA LYS A 112 6.04 -16.61 -22.69
C LYS A 112 4.99 -15.80 -21.92
N HIS A 113 4.45 -16.45 -20.91
CA HIS A 113 3.40 -15.84 -20.11
C HIS A 113 3.86 -15.79 -18.66
N LEU A 114 3.38 -14.80 -17.92
CA LEU A 114 3.69 -14.68 -16.52
C LEU A 114 2.40 -14.88 -15.74
N GLU A 115 2.39 -15.84 -14.84
CA GLU A 115 1.27 -16.09 -13.96
C GLU A 115 1.82 -16.30 -12.57
N LYS A 116 1.41 -15.48 -11.63
CA LYS A 116 1.85 -15.56 -10.25
C LYS A 116 0.72 -15.17 -9.31
N ASP A 117 0.69 -15.81 -8.16
CA ASP A 117 -0.25 -15.44 -7.14
C ASP A 117 0.52 -14.72 -6.05
N LEU A 118 0.05 -13.56 -5.69
CA LEU A 118 0.69 -12.75 -4.64
C LEU A 118 -0.25 -12.73 -3.45
N THR A 119 0.19 -13.25 -2.31
CA THR A 119 -0.61 -13.20 -1.11
C THR A 119 -0.33 -11.91 -0.35
N LYS A 120 -1.25 -11.54 0.52
CA LYS A 120 -1.06 -10.34 1.34
C LYS A 120 0.19 -10.46 2.20
N ALA A 121 0.46 -11.65 2.74
CA ALA A 121 1.66 -11.89 3.54
C ALA A 121 2.94 -11.67 2.73
N MET A 122 2.97 -12.16 1.50
CA MET A 122 4.12 -11.96 0.62
C MET A 122 4.30 -10.49 0.28
N PHE A 123 3.21 -9.80 0.02
CA PHE A 123 3.25 -8.36 -0.29
C PHE A 123 3.81 -7.58 0.91
N GLU A 124 3.37 -7.91 2.10
CA GLU A 124 3.87 -7.26 3.31
C GLU A 124 5.37 -7.50 3.49
N GLU A 125 5.82 -8.70 3.16
CA GLU A 125 7.23 -9.02 3.26
C GLU A 125 8.04 -8.25 2.22
N LEU A 126 7.54 -8.15 0.99
CA LEU A 126 8.21 -7.39 -0.06
C LEU A 126 8.31 -5.91 0.31
N CYS A 127 7.31 -5.41 1.01
CA CYS A 127 7.22 -4.00 1.34
C CYS A 127 7.69 -3.68 2.76
N ALA A 128 8.36 -4.61 3.42
CA ALA A 128 8.74 -4.43 4.82
C ALA A 128 9.49 -3.13 5.09
N THR A 129 10.43 -2.75 4.22
CA THR A 129 11.18 -1.51 4.40
C THR A 129 10.29 -0.28 4.24
N LEU A 130 9.33 -0.36 3.34
CA LEU A 130 8.40 0.76 3.13
C LEU A 130 7.43 0.87 4.31
N ILE A 131 7.01 -0.26 4.86
CA ILE A 131 6.14 -0.28 6.02
C ILE A 131 6.87 0.33 7.22
N GLU A 132 8.16 0.04 7.36
CA GLU A 132 8.96 0.66 8.42
C GLU A 132 9.01 2.18 8.24
N ARG A 133 9.10 2.66 7.03
CA ARG A 133 9.09 4.10 6.74
C ARG A 133 7.75 4.73 7.13
N CYS A 134 6.65 3.98 7.06
CA CYS A 134 5.35 4.49 7.45
C CYS A 134 5.27 4.73 8.96
N LYS A 135 6.07 4.03 9.73
CA LYS A 135 6.02 4.14 11.19
C LYS A 135 6.47 5.51 11.68
N THR A 136 7.43 6.12 11.01
CA THR A 136 7.93 7.43 11.42
C THR A 136 6.86 8.51 11.39
N PRO A 137 6.10 8.68 10.30
CA PRO A 137 5.00 9.64 10.29
C PRO A 137 3.94 9.34 11.34
N ILE A 138 3.65 8.06 11.57
CA ILE A 138 2.67 7.66 12.58
C ILE A 138 3.17 8.07 13.97
N GLN A 139 4.41 7.77 14.29
CA GLN A 139 5.00 8.11 15.56
C GLN A 139 5.07 9.62 15.76
N THR A 140 5.43 10.35 14.70
CA THR A 140 5.49 11.80 14.74
C THR A 140 4.10 12.40 14.99
N SER A 141 3.08 11.90 14.32
CA SER A 141 1.73 12.39 14.51
C SER A 141 1.22 12.12 15.91
N LEU A 142 1.52 10.95 16.48
CA LEU A 142 1.12 10.61 17.82
C LEU A 142 1.84 11.50 18.83
N LYS A 143 3.11 11.74 18.61
CA LYS A 143 3.88 12.58 19.50
C LYS A 143 3.39 14.02 19.46
N ASP A 144 3.11 14.54 18.28
CA ASP A 144 2.62 15.90 18.10
C ASP A 144 1.23 16.08 18.72
N ALA A 145 0.43 15.03 18.73
CA ALA A 145 -0.86 15.05 19.37
C ALA A 145 -0.76 14.76 20.89
N GLU A 146 0.45 14.52 21.36
CA GLU A 146 0.70 14.20 22.78
C GLU A 146 -0.02 12.92 23.20
N LEU A 147 -0.01 11.92 22.30
CA LEU A 147 -0.64 10.66 22.56
C LEU A 147 0.35 9.52 22.48
N THR A 148 0.01 8.40 23.08
CA THR A 148 0.81 7.19 22.93
C THR A 148 0.02 6.23 22.07
N PRO A 149 0.64 5.22 21.49
CA PRO A 149 -0.10 4.23 20.70
C PRO A 149 -1.25 3.58 21.46
N ASP A 150 -1.16 3.49 22.77
CA ASP A 150 -2.20 2.89 23.58
C ASP A 150 -3.46 3.75 23.65
N ALA A 151 -3.36 5.02 23.36
CA ALA A 151 -4.49 5.93 23.39
C ALA A 151 -5.36 5.82 22.14
N ILE A 152 -4.90 5.08 21.12
CA ILE A 152 -5.63 4.93 19.89
C ILE A 152 -6.52 3.71 19.99
N ASP A 153 -7.79 3.87 19.66
CA ASP A 153 -8.71 2.77 19.67
C ASP A 153 -8.38 1.81 18.53
N PRO A 154 -8.12 0.57 18.82
CA PRO A 154 -7.69 -0.36 17.79
C PRO A 154 -8.66 -0.57 16.65
N VAL A 155 -9.92 -0.30 16.86
CA VAL A 155 -10.90 -0.50 15.82
C VAL A 155 -11.10 0.69 14.93
N SER A 156 -10.47 1.79 15.22
CA SER A 156 -10.77 2.98 14.48
C SER A 156 -9.67 3.44 13.58
N TYR A 157 -8.62 2.70 13.37
CA TYR A 157 -7.57 3.26 12.59
C TYR A 157 -7.40 2.69 11.24
N THR A 158 -8.15 1.81 10.81
CA THR A 158 -7.88 1.18 9.60
C THR A 158 -8.51 1.78 8.44
N HIS A 159 -8.33 3.00 8.16
CA HIS A 159 -8.94 3.57 6.99
C HIS A 159 -7.86 3.88 6.01
N LEU A 160 -7.44 2.89 5.26
CA LEU A 160 -6.46 3.08 4.24
C LEU A 160 -7.18 3.51 2.98
N ARG A 161 -6.83 4.70 2.43
CA ARG A 161 -7.49 5.17 1.29
C ARG A 161 -6.50 5.27 0.19
N ALA A 162 -6.64 4.52 -0.83
CA ALA A 162 -5.83 4.58 -2.01
C ALA A 162 -6.36 5.67 -2.87
N HIS A 163 -5.68 6.78 -2.99
CA HIS A 163 -6.16 7.87 -3.72
C HIS A 163 -5.60 7.82 -5.09
N GLU A 164 -6.47 7.63 -6.05
CA GLU A 164 -6.09 7.60 -7.30
C GLU A 164 -6.20 8.82 -7.92
N THR A 165 -5.29 9.51 -8.27
CA THR A 165 -5.49 10.67 -8.97
C THR A 165 -5.13 10.46 -10.23
N SER A 166 -5.82 10.50 -11.04
CA SER A 166 -5.45 10.35 -12.36
C SER A 166 -4.98 11.49 -13.06
#